data_d19ace0f8ddca919432f0b415d7c8984
#
_entry.id   d19ace0f8ddca919432f0b415d7c8984
#
_cell.length_a   1.000
_cell.length_b   1.000
_cell.length_c   1.000
_cell.angle_alpha   90.00
_cell.angle_beta   90.00
_cell.angle_gamma   90.00
#
_symmetry.space_group_name_H-M   'P 1'
#
loop_
_entity.id
_entity.type
_entity.pdbx_description
1 polymer ?
#
loop_
_entity_poly.entity_id
_entity_poly.type
_entity_poly.pdbx_seq_one_letter_code
_entity_poly.pdbx_strand_id
1 'polypeptide(L)'
;MKKILTVAVTGCTLLLASGAVLAQAKPDVLVKQRQAAMTLIGKYFGPMGGMAQGKVPYNAEVVARNAGFLEALSKMPWDGFAPGTQEIKSRALPAVFSDTAKFKEAGDRLQAEAAKLASVSKGGDEAAIKAQIGAVGKACGGCHETFRAKQ
;
A
#
# COMPACT_ATOMS: atom_id res chain seq x y z
N MET A 1 64.74 -24.10 -39.62
CA MET A 1 63.86 -24.73 -38.67
C MET A 1 63.64 -23.75 -37.53
N LYS A 2 62.54 -22.97 -37.59
CA LYS A 2 62.24 -21.94 -36.58
C LYS A 2 61.04 -22.51 -35.70
N LYS A 3 61.31 -22.76 -34.43
CA LYS A 3 60.28 -23.16 -33.48
C LYS A 3 59.55 -21.92 -32.97
N ILE A 4 58.26 -21.84 -33.26
CA ILE A 4 57.35 -20.80 -32.77
C ILE A 4 56.80 -21.25 -31.42
N LEU A 5 57.15 -20.51 -30.37
CA LEU A 5 56.70 -20.74 -29.00
C LEU A 5 55.40 -19.99 -28.79
N THR A 6 54.25 -20.70 -28.73
CA THR A 6 52.95 -20.10 -28.47
C THR A 6 52.75 -19.98 -26.97
N VAL A 7 52.76 -18.77 -26.46
CA VAL A 7 52.42 -18.46 -25.05
C VAL A 7 50.91 -18.25 -24.97
N ALA A 8 50.22 -19.20 -24.31
CA ALA A 8 48.80 -19.07 -23.96
C ALA A 8 48.65 -18.18 -22.72
N VAL A 9 48.16 -16.98 -22.90
CA VAL A 9 47.76 -16.08 -21.79
C VAL A 9 46.33 -16.44 -21.36
N THR A 10 46.19 -17.20 -20.27
CA THR A 10 44.91 -17.49 -19.66
C THR A 10 44.49 -16.28 -18.81
N GLY A 11 43.67 -15.40 -19.37
CA GLY A 11 43.09 -14.27 -18.67
C GLY A 11 41.97 -14.75 -17.73
N CYS A 12 42.26 -14.77 -16.44
CA CYS A 12 41.26 -15.02 -15.38
C CYS A 12 40.44 -13.73 -15.15
N THR A 13 39.29 -13.59 -15.82
CA THR A 13 38.34 -12.50 -15.57
C THR A 13 37.58 -12.78 -14.29
N LEU A 14 38.00 -12.18 -13.17
CA LEU A 14 37.22 -12.09 -11.94
C LEU A 14 36.03 -11.16 -12.18
N LEU A 15 34.84 -11.72 -12.40
CA LEU A 15 33.58 -11.02 -12.35
C LEU A 15 33.28 -10.67 -10.88
N LEU A 16 33.61 -9.44 -10.48
CA LEU A 16 33.15 -8.85 -9.24
C LEU A 16 31.64 -8.60 -9.38
N ALA A 17 30.84 -9.56 -8.92
CA ALA A 17 29.41 -9.35 -8.72
C ALA A 17 29.22 -8.36 -7.56
N SER A 18 29.19 -7.07 -7.88
CA SER A 18 28.80 -6.01 -6.96
C SER A 18 27.30 -6.16 -6.66
N GLY A 19 26.95 -7.00 -5.68
CA GLY A 19 25.64 -7.07 -5.11
C GLY A 19 25.30 -5.71 -4.51
N ALA A 20 24.47 -4.91 -5.18
CA ALA A 20 23.88 -3.73 -4.59
C ALA A 20 23.02 -4.18 -3.40
N VAL A 21 23.56 -4.09 -2.19
CA VAL A 21 22.78 -4.21 -0.95
C VAL A 21 21.87 -3.00 -0.93
N LEU A 22 20.63 -3.17 -1.38
CA LEU A 22 19.59 -2.17 -1.18
C LEU A 22 19.43 -2.02 0.34
N ALA A 23 19.91 -0.92 0.88
CA ALA A 23 19.78 -0.61 2.29
C ALA A 23 18.28 -0.55 2.62
N GLN A 24 17.78 -1.55 3.35
CA GLN A 24 16.40 -1.52 3.86
C GLN A 24 16.22 -0.31 4.76
N ALA A 25 15.11 0.41 4.57
CA ALA A 25 14.77 1.52 5.44
C ALA A 25 14.64 1.05 6.90
N LYS A 26 15.08 1.89 7.83
CA LYS A 26 15.00 1.56 9.27
C LYS A 26 13.54 1.33 9.70
N PRO A 27 13.26 0.43 10.66
CA PRO A 27 11.91 0.09 11.10
C PRO A 27 11.07 1.31 11.54
N ASP A 28 11.68 2.29 12.20
CA ASP A 28 11.00 3.52 12.62
C ASP A 28 10.59 4.39 11.42
N VAL A 29 11.39 4.42 10.36
CA VAL A 29 11.08 5.11 9.11
C VAL A 29 9.91 4.42 8.41
N LEU A 30 9.94 3.09 8.32
CA LEU A 30 8.85 2.30 7.73
C LEU A 30 7.51 2.53 8.45
N VAL A 31 7.54 2.55 9.79
CA VAL A 31 6.34 2.85 10.59
C VAL A 31 5.80 4.25 10.32
N LYS A 32 6.67 5.26 10.23
CA LYS A 32 6.28 6.63 9.87
C LYS A 32 5.68 6.71 8.47
N GLN A 33 6.27 6.01 7.50
CA GLN A 33 5.78 5.98 6.12
C GLN A 33 4.38 5.35 6.03
N ARG A 34 4.14 4.18 6.67
CA ARG A 34 2.79 3.58 6.68
C ARG A 34 1.75 4.46 7.37
N GLN A 35 2.13 5.14 8.45
CA GLN A 35 1.24 6.08 9.16
C GLN A 35 0.89 7.29 8.28
N ALA A 36 1.86 7.83 7.54
CA ALA A 36 1.64 8.92 6.60
C ALA A 36 0.70 8.48 5.46
N ALA A 37 0.93 7.30 4.87
CA ALA A 37 0.05 6.75 3.84
C ALA A 37 -1.39 6.57 4.35
N MET A 38 -1.58 6.01 5.55
CA MET A 38 -2.91 5.87 6.17
C MET A 38 -3.58 7.21 6.48
N THR A 39 -2.81 8.23 6.86
CA THR A 39 -3.32 9.60 7.07
C THR A 39 -3.84 10.20 5.75
N LEU A 40 -3.09 10.03 4.66
CA LEU A 40 -3.49 10.51 3.34
C LEU A 40 -4.71 9.75 2.80
N ILE A 41 -4.77 8.42 3.00
CA ILE A 41 -5.96 7.61 2.69
C ILE A 41 -7.19 8.20 3.40
N GLY A 42 -7.09 8.48 4.70
CA GLY A 42 -8.17 9.10 5.48
C GLY A 42 -8.56 10.48 4.98
N LYS A 43 -7.58 11.31 4.61
CA LYS A 43 -7.80 12.66 4.04
C LYS A 43 -8.66 12.63 2.78
N TYR A 44 -8.39 11.70 1.87
CA TYR A 44 -9.11 11.64 0.59
C TYR A 44 -10.40 10.83 0.69
N PHE A 45 -10.45 9.81 1.54
CA PHE A 45 -11.66 9.02 1.75
C PHE A 45 -12.74 9.76 2.56
N GLY A 46 -12.35 10.52 3.59
CA GLY A 46 -13.28 11.18 4.51
C GLY A 46 -14.38 12.00 3.83
N PRO A 47 -14.06 12.94 2.92
CA PRO A 47 -15.05 13.72 2.19
C PRO A 47 -16.02 12.84 1.37
N MET A 48 -15.51 11.80 0.69
CA MET A 48 -16.35 10.86 -0.06
C MET A 48 -17.32 10.10 0.85
N GLY A 49 -16.85 9.65 2.03
CA GLY A 49 -17.70 9.04 3.05
C GLY A 49 -18.80 9.98 3.54
N GLY A 50 -18.49 11.27 3.73
CA GLY A 50 -19.47 12.29 4.08
C GLY A 50 -20.54 12.49 2.99
N MET A 51 -20.13 12.52 1.72
CA MET A 51 -21.03 12.61 0.56
C MET A 51 -21.94 11.38 0.43
N ALA A 52 -21.37 10.19 0.60
CA ALA A 52 -22.14 8.94 0.54
C ALA A 52 -23.21 8.85 1.65
N GLN A 53 -22.93 9.43 2.82
CA GLN A 53 -23.84 9.47 3.96
C GLN A 53 -24.82 10.65 3.92
N GLY A 54 -24.77 11.52 2.88
CA GLY A 54 -25.61 12.70 2.79
C GLY A 54 -25.27 13.82 3.78
N LYS A 55 -24.10 13.74 4.46
CA LYS A 55 -23.66 14.77 5.42
C LYS A 55 -23.17 16.05 4.76
N VAL A 56 -22.73 15.94 3.51
CA VAL A 56 -22.31 17.05 2.66
C VAL A 56 -22.83 16.81 1.24
N PRO A 57 -23.03 17.89 0.43
CA PRO A 57 -23.47 17.76 -0.95
C PRO A 57 -22.55 16.85 -1.78
N TYR A 58 -23.15 16.04 -2.64
CA TYR A 58 -22.39 15.19 -3.57
C TYR A 58 -21.71 16.02 -4.65
N ASN A 59 -20.45 15.70 -4.96
CA ASN A 59 -19.69 16.34 -6.02
C ASN A 59 -18.89 15.26 -6.78
N ALA A 60 -19.32 14.98 -8.01
CA ALA A 60 -18.76 13.93 -8.83
C ALA A 60 -17.26 14.13 -9.15
N GLU A 61 -16.83 15.37 -9.43
CA GLU A 61 -15.42 15.67 -9.73
C GLU A 61 -14.51 15.39 -8.52
N VAL A 62 -14.96 15.83 -7.33
CA VAL A 62 -14.22 15.58 -6.09
C VAL A 62 -14.12 14.07 -5.82
N VAL A 63 -15.23 13.34 -6.04
CA VAL A 63 -15.24 11.89 -5.86
C VAL A 63 -14.29 11.20 -6.84
N ALA A 64 -14.35 11.51 -8.13
CA ALA A 64 -13.50 10.90 -9.14
C ALA A 64 -12.01 11.17 -8.87
N ARG A 65 -11.65 12.42 -8.57
CA ARG A 65 -10.28 12.80 -8.21
C ARG A 65 -9.79 12.06 -6.96
N ASN A 66 -10.59 12.08 -5.89
CA ASN A 66 -10.20 11.48 -4.62
C ASN A 66 -10.13 9.95 -4.69
N ALA A 67 -11.00 9.32 -5.49
CA ALA A 67 -10.95 7.88 -5.75
C ALA A 67 -9.65 7.48 -6.45
N GLY A 68 -9.17 8.27 -7.42
CA GLY A 68 -7.88 8.04 -8.05
C GLY A 68 -6.70 8.14 -7.06
N PHE A 69 -6.70 9.15 -6.18
CA PHE A 69 -5.69 9.24 -5.12
C PHE A 69 -5.79 8.07 -4.14
N LEU A 70 -6.99 7.67 -3.75
CA LEU A 70 -7.20 6.54 -2.86
C LEU A 70 -6.69 5.23 -3.46
N GLU A 71 -6.94 4.98 -4.74
CA GLU A 71 -6.42 3.80 -5.45
C GLU A 71 -4.89 3.75 -5.38
N ALA A 72 -4.21 4.84 -5.69
CA ALA A 72 -2.75 4.90 -5.62
C ALA A 72 -2.23 4.70 -4.19
N LEU A 73 -2.81 5.43 -3.23
CA LEU A 73 -2.40 5.40 -1.82
C LEU A 73 -2.68 4.04 -1.16
N SER A 74 -3.73 3.33 -1.58
CA SER A 74 -4.06 2.00 -1.03
C SER A 74 -2.97 0.96 -1.21
N LYS A 75 -2.03 1.18 -2.12
CA LYS A 75 -0.91 0.29 -2.43
C LYS A 75 0.35 0.57 -1.58
N MET A 76 0.41 1.71 -0.87
CA MET A 76 1.64 2.22 -0.28
C MET A 76 1.95 1.77 1.16
N PRO A 77 0.98 1.46 2.06
CA PRO A 77 1.32 1.29 3.48
C PRO A 77 1.95 -0.07 3.83
N TRP A 78 1.94 -1.03 2.93
CA TRP A 78 2.17 -2.45 3.25
C TRP A 78 3.62 -2.76 3.58
N ASP A 79 4.59 -2.15 2.91
CA ASP A 79 6.02 -2.27 3.21
C ASP A 79 6.36 -1.80 4.64
N GLY A 80 5.53 -0.91 5.17
CA GLY A 80 5.64 -0.42 6.53
C GLY A 80 5.29 -1.44 7.63
N PHE A 81 4.90 -2.67 7.28
CA PHE A 81 4.66 -3.79 8.19
C PHE A 81 5.74 -4.89 8.09
N ALA A 82 6.92 -4.54 7.60
CA ALA A 82 8.05 -5.45 7.52
C ALA A 82 8.51 -5.97 8.91
N PRO A 83 9.25 -7.10 8.97
CA PRO A 83 9.86 -7.59 10.20
C PRO A 83 10.66 -6.50 10.94
N GLY A 84 10.59 -6.49 12.26
CA GLY A 84 11.22 -5.46 13.11
C GLY A 84 10.35 -4.22 13.37
N THR A 85 9.30 -3.98 12.56
CA THR A 85 8.40 -2.85 12.80
C THR A 85 7.40 -3.07 13.93
N GLN A 86 7.22 -4.31 14.40
CA GLN A 86 6.40 -4.65 15.56
C GLN A 86 6.95 -4.07 16.88
N GLU A 87 8.27 -3.86 16.96
CA GLU A 87 8.93 -3.28 18.15
C GLU A 87 8.74 -1.76 18.24
N ILE A 88 8.28 -1.13 17.18
CA ILE A 88 8.08 0.33 17.14
C ILE A 88 6.66 0.66 17.61
N LYS A 89 6.56 1.52 18.62
CA LYS A 89 5.28 1.96 19.19
C LYS A 89 4.34 2.48 18.10
N SER A 90 3.21 1.82 17.95
CA SER A 90 2.17 2.19 16.98
C SER A 90 0.82 1.61 17.43
N ARG A 91 -0.21 1.82 16.62
CA ARG A 91 -1.54 1.22 16.87
C ARG A 91 -1.74 -0.13 16.18
N ALA A 92 -0.74 -0.66 15.48
CA ALA A 92 -0.80 -1.99 14.92
C ALA A 92 -0.85 -3.02 16.06
N LEU A 93 -1.82 -3.94 16.02
CA LEU A 93 -1.92 -5.04 16.98
C LEU A 93 -0.95 -6.17 16.61
N PRO A 94 -0.56 -7.02 17.56
CA PRO A 94 0.30 -8.19 17.28
C PRO A 94 -0.25 -9.10 16.18
N ALA A 95 -1.58 -9.17 16.02
CA ALA A 95 -2.26 -9.93 14.97
C ALA A 95 -1.80 -9.58 13.54
N VAL A 96 -1.31 -8.36 13.30
CA VAL A 96 -0.71 -7.97 12.02
C VAL A 96 0.44 -8.89 11.63
N PHE A 97 1.23 -9.32 12.61
CA PHE A 97 2.46 -10.10 12.42
C PHE A 97 2.26 -11.60 12.68
N SER A 98 1.24 -11.98 13.45
CA SER A 98 0.94 -13.39 13.74
C SER A 98 -0.09 -14.00 12.78
N ASP A 99 -1.00 -13.23 12.21
CA ASP A 99 -2.01 -13.68 11.23
C ASP A 99 -1.81 -12.97 9.88
N THR A 100 -0.63 -13.16 9.31
CA THR A 100 -0.19 -12.46 8.09
C THR A 100 -1.08 -12.76 6.88
N ALA A 101 -1.67 -13.95 6.81
CA ALA A 101 -2.57 -14.32 5.72
C ALA A 101 -3.85 -13.47 5.73
N LYS A 102 -4.52 -13.36 6.89
CA LYS A 102 -5.72 -12.52 7.03
C LYS A 102 -5.40 -11.04 6.93
N PHE A 103 -4.23 -10.61 7.43
CA PHE A 103 -3.80 -9.22 7.27
C PHE A 103 -3.59 -8.87 5.79
N LYS A 104 -2.93 -9.76 5.04
CA LYS A 104 -2.76 -9.58 3.59
C LYS A 104 -4.11 -9.54 2.87
N GLU A 105 -5.03 -10.49 3.17
CA GLU A 105 -6.37 -10.51 2.59
C GLU A 105 -7.12 -9.19 2.83
N ALA A 106 -7.05 -8.63 4.04
CA ALA A 106 -7.66 -7.35 4.35
C ALA A 106 -7.05 -6.19 3.53
N GLY A 107 -5.75 -6.21 3.31
CA GLY A 107 -5.05 -5.26 2.45
C GLY A 107 -5.45 -5.38 0.99
N ASP A 108 -5.48 -6.60 0.46
CA ASP A 108 -5.88 -6.89 -0.92
C ASP A 108 -7.33 -6.44 -1.17
N ARG A 109 -8.22 -6.67 -0.20
CA ARG A 109 -9.62 -6.21 -0.26
C ARG A 109 -9.70 -4.69 -0.35
N LEU A 110 -8.96 -3.95 0.48
CA LEU A 110 -8.93 -2.48 0.39
C LEU A 110 -8.49 -2.03 -1.00
N GLN A 111 -7.43 -2.61 -1.55
CA GLN A 111 -6.90 -2.25 -2.87
C GLN A 111 -7.93 -2.54 -3.98
N ALA A 112 -8.59 -3.70 -3.93
CA ALA A 112 -9.61 -4.07 -4.88
C ALA A 112 -10.82 -3.12 -4.85
N GLU A 113 -11.33 -2.79 -3.65
CA GLU A 113 -12.46 -1.87 -3.51
C GLU A 113 -12.10 -0.43 -3.91
N ALA A 114 -10.87 0.01 -3.63
CA ALA A 114 -10.38 1.33 -4.05
C ALA A 114 -10.25 1.43 -5.58
N ALA A 115 -9.69 0.40 -6.24
CA ALA A 115 -9.59 0.34 -7.70
C ALA A 115 -10.98 0.34 -8.36
N LYS A 116 -11.92 -0.43 -7.81
CA LYS A 116 -13.31 -0.44 -8.29
C LYS A 116 -13.97 0.93 -8.14
N LEU A 117 -13.75 1.62 -7.00
CA LEU A 117 -14.26 2.97 -6.80
C LEU A 117 -13.67 3.94 -7.84
N ALA A 118 -12.35 3.90 -8.08
CA ALA A 118 -11.70 4.73 -9.08
C ALA A 118 -12.24 4.48 -10.50
N SER A 119 -12.62 3.24 -10.81
CA SER A 119 -13.25 2.88 -12.09
C SER A 119 -14.66 3.43 -12.21
N VAL A 120 -15.55 3.13 -11.25
CA VAL A 120 -16.97 3.51 -11.33
C VAL A 120 -17.18 5.02 -11.22
N SER A 121 -16.28 5.73 -10.54
CA SER A 121 -16.37 7.20 -10.38
C SER A 121 -16.10 7.99 -11.66
N LYS A 122 -15.62 7.35 -12.74
CA LYS A 122 -15.32 8.01 -14.03
C LYS A 122 -16.55 8.23 -14.94
N GLY A 123 -17.69 7.72 -14.58
CA GLY A 123 -18.90 7.86 -15.41
C GLY A 123 -20.06 7.04 -14.91
N GLY A 124 -19.97 6.57 -13.66
CA GLY A 124 -21.02 5.80 -13.05
C GLY A 124 -22.17 6.66 -12.51
N ASP A 125 -23.27 5.98 -12.27
CA ASP A 125 -24.43 6.53 -11.58
C ASP A 125 -24.07 6.83 -10.10
N GLU A 126 -24.62 7.92 -9.58
CA GLU A 126 -24.35 8.40 -8.20
C GLU A 126 -24.67 7.33 -7.13
N ALA A 127 -25.77 6.59 -7.31
CA ALA A 127 -26.15 5.57 -6.33
C ALA A 127 -25.13 4.42 -6.32
N ALA A 128 -24.66 3.96 -7.47
CA ALA A 128 -23.62 2.95 -7.59
C ALA A 128 -22.29 3.42 -6.99
N ILE A 129 -21.91 4.69 -7.23
CA ILE A 129 -20.70 5.29 -6.64
C ILE A 129 -20.81 5.37 -5.11
N LYS A 130 -21.93 5.82 -4.57
CA LYS A 130 -22.18 5.86 -3.11
C LYS A 130 -22.13 4.46 -2.48
N ALA A 131 -22.71 3.47 -3.14
CA ALA A 131 -22.61 2.09 -2.68
C ALA A 131 -21.16 1.59 -2.64
N GLN A 132 -20.36 1.92 -3.67
CA GLN A 132 -18.94 1.55 -3.74
C GLN A 132 -18.08 2.28 -2.68
N ILE A 133 -18.37 3.56 -2.39
CA ILE A 133 -17.75 4.28 -1.25
C ILE A 133 -18.05 3.53 0.06
N GLY A 134 -19.28 3.04 0.24
CA GLY A 134 -19.66 2.21 1.39
C GLY A 134 -18.85 0.91 1.47
N ALA A 135 -18.58 0.25 0.33
CA ALA A 135 -17.76 -0.97 0.26
C ALA A 135 -16.31 -0.71 0.69
N VAL A 136 -15.70 0.39 0.21
CA VAL A 136 -14.37 0.83 0.68
C VAL A 136 -14.38 1.07 2.18
N GLY A 137 -15.40 1.77 2.71
CA GLY A 137 -15.53 2.01 4.15
C GLY A 137 -15.60 0.72 4.98
N LYS A 138 -16.31 -0.30 4.49
CA LYS A 138 -16.37 -1.62 5.12
C LYS A 138 -15.01 -2.33 5.10
N ALA A 139 -14.26 -2.24 4.01
CA ALA A 139 -12.92 -2.81 3.92
C ALA A 139 -11.97 -2.14 4.94
N CYS A 140 -12.02 -0.80 5.07
CA CYS A 140 -11.27 -0.07 6.09
C CYS A 140 -11.66 -0.52 7.51
N GLY A 141 -12.95 -0.57 7.80
CA GLY A 141 -13.49 -0.93 9.12
C GLY A 141 -13.08 -2.33 9.53
N GLY A 142 -13.31 -3.33 8.69
CA GLY A 142 -13.00 -4.73 9.00
C GLY A 142 -11.52 -4.98 9.29
N CYS A 143 -10.61 -4.33 8.52
CA CYS A 143 -9.18 -4.39 8.82
C CYS A 143 -8.86 -3.72 10.18
N HIS A 144 -9.43 -2.54 10.43
CA HIS A 144 -9.18 -1.78 11.67
C HIS A 144 -9.73 -2.47 12.93
N GLU A 145 -10.83 -3.19 12.83
CA GLU A 145 -11.38 -3.95 13.95
C GLU A 145 -10.46 -5.08 14.43
N THR A 146 -9.79 -5.73 13.49
CA THR A 146 -8.93 -6.90 13.78
C THR A 146 -7.48 -6.53 14.07
N PHE A 147 -6.95 -5.53 13.37
CA PHE A 147 -5.52 -5.28 13.29
C PHE A 147 -5.08 -3.92 13.88
N ARG A 148 -6.00 -3.09 14.37
CA ARG A 148 -5.69 -1.76 14.91
C ARG A 148 -6.28 -1.56 16.32
N ALA A 149 -5.44 -1.12 17.27
CA ALA A 149 -5.90 -0.75 18.60
C ALA A 149 -6.91 0.40 18.53
N LYS A 150 -7.97 0.30 19.34
CA LYS A 150 -8.96 1.38 19.53
C LYS A 150 -8.30 2.59 20.20
N GLN A 151 -8.85 3.77 19.98
CA GLN A 151 -8.45 4.97 20.71
C GLN A 151 -9.07 4.96 22.08
#